data_66248ecb38abeab134f4f7906759a01d
#
_entry.id   66248ecb38abeab134f4f7906759a01d
#
_cell.length_a   1.000
_cell.length_b   1.000
_cell.length_c   1.000
_cell.angle_alpha   90.00
_cell.angle_beta   90.00
_cell.angle_gamma   90.00
#
_symmetry.space_group_name_H-M   'P 1'
#
loop_
_entity.id
_entity.type
_entity.pdbx_description
1 polymer ?
#
loop_
_entity_poly.entity_id
_entity_poly.type
_entity_poly.pdbx_seq_one_letter_code
_entity_poly.pdbx_strand_id
1 'polypeptide(L)'
;MIFVDSTLIIAMVLTKDQCHKKAVQLIKEIDNKEKVISDLMVIESITSIGERSGGKEAINVFNYLQDNFTVISTDFEFLKSIKRQYLKYDGTLSIADTTAVEIMKNMEITQIASFDSDFDKVEGVVRVY
;
A
#
# COMPACT_ATOMS: atom_id res chain seq x y z
N MET A 1 -2.23 -1.23 14.35
CA MET A 1 -1.99 -0.59 13.02
C MET A 1 -1.88 -1.65 11.94
N ILE A 2 -2.28 -1.31 10.75
CA ILE A 2 -2.11 -2.15 9.56
C ILE A 2 -1.58 -1.29 8.41
N PHE A 3 -0.58 -1.78 7.69
CA PHE A 3 -0.11 -1.12 6.48
C PHE A 3 -1.02 -1.49 5.31
N VAL A 4 -1.33 -0.54 4.44
CA VAL A 4 -2.21 -0.78 3.30
C VAL A 4 -1.44 -0.57 2.00
N ASP A 5 -1.47 -1.61 1.16
CA ASP A 5 -0.83 -1.62 -0.14
C ASP A 5 -1.74 -1.00 -1.21
N SER A 6 -1.12 -0.48 -2.27
CA SER A 6 -1.83 0.09 -3.41
C SER A 6 -2.81 -0.88 -4.07
N THR A 7 -2.51 -2.18 -4.08
CA THR A 7 -3.41 -3.18 -4.68
C THR A 7 -4.80 -3.18 -4.03
N LEU A 8 -4.87 -2.97 -2.72
CA LEU A 8 -6.15 -2.86 -2.02
C LEU A 8 -6.89 -1.58 -2.43
N ILE A 9 -6.20 -0.45 -2.45
CA ILE A 9 -6.82 0.84 -2.81
C ILE A 9 -7.36 0.79 -4.24
N ILE A 10 -6.56 0.32 -5.18
CA ILE A 10 -6.94 0.21 -6.59
C ILE A 10 -8.15 -0.70 -6.75
N ALA A 11 -8.14 -1.88 -6.14
CA ALA A 11 -9.24 -2.85 -6.24
C ALA A 11 -10.51 -2.34 -5.56
N MET A 12 -10.39 -1.58 -4.48
CA MET A 12 -11.54 -0.98 -3.79
C MET A 12 -12.29 0.02 -4.70
N VAL A 13 -11.57 0.75 -5.53
CA VAL A 13 -12.11 1.83 -6.35
C VAL A 13 -12.54 1.35 -7.73
N LEU A 14 -11.74 0.50 -8.37
CA LEU A 14 -11.99 0.02 -9.73
C LEU A 14 -12.94 -1.19 -9.70
N THR A 15 -14.21 -0.97 -10.05
CA THR A 15 -15.25 -2.01 -9.98
C THR A 15 -15.00 -3.20 -10.89
N LYS A 16 -14.19 -3.03 -11.95
CA LYS A 16 -13.81 -4.09 -12.88
C LYS A 16 -12.59 -4.89 -12.42
N ASP A 17 -11.94 -4.48 -11.33
CA ASP A 17 -10.83 -5.24 -10.77
C ASP A 17 -11.34 -6.58 -10.23
N GLN A 18 -10.64 -7.67 -10.55
CA GLN A 18 -11.05 -9.02 -10.13
C GLN A 18 -11.10 -9.18 -8.61
N CYS A 19 -10.36 -8.36 -7.87
CA CYS A 19 -10.36 -8.37 -6.41
C CYS A 19 -11.32 -7.34 -5.79
N HIS A 20 -12.13 -6.66 -6.59
CA HIS A 20 -12.98 -5.56 -6.11
C HIS A 20 -13.88 -5.96 -4.93
N LYS A 21 -14.59 -7.08 -5.03
CA LYS A 21 -15.50 -7.53 -3.96
C LYS A 21 -14.74 -7.82 -2.67
N LYS A 22 -13.60 -8.49 -2.78
CA LYS A 22 -12.74 -8.77 -1.62
C LYS A 22 -12.20 -7.48 -1.01
N ALA A 23 -11.83 -6.52 -1.84
CA ALA A 23 -11.30 -5.23 -1.38
C ALA A 23 -12.34 -4.45 -0.57
N VAL A 24 -13.57 -4.36 -1.08
CA VAL A 24 -14.67 -3.68 -0.39
C VAL A 24 -14.93 -4.33 0.98
N GLN A 25 -14.92 -5.65 1.04
CA GLN A 25 -15.10 -6.36 2.31
C GLN A 25 -13.93 -6.15 3.26
N LEU A 26 -12.70 -6.26 2.75
CA LEU A 26 -11.49 -6.11 3.57
C LEU A 26 -11.37 -4.72 4.19
N ILE A 27 -11.69 -3.67 3.44
CA ILE A 27 -11.69 -2.30 3.95
C ILE A 27 -12.66 -2.16 5.15
N LYS A 28 -13.80 -2.81 5.08
CA LYS A 28 -14.76 -2.81 6.21
C LYS A 28 -14.22 -3.56 7.42
N GLU A 29 -13.53 -4.68 7.18
CA GLU A 29 -12.96 -5.51 8.25
C GLU A 29 -11.84 -4.79 9.01
N ILE A 30 -11.07 -3.95 8.32
CA ILE A 30 -9.95 -3.20 8.92
C ILE A 30 -10.32 -1.78 9.34
N ASP A 31 -11.60 -1.40 9.23
CA ASP A 31 -12.06 -0.02 9.46
C ASP A 31 -11.72 0.50 10.87
N ASN A 32 -11.74 -0.39 11.87
CA ASN A 32 -11.42 -0.04 13.25
C ASN A 32 -9.92 0.04 13.54
N LYS A 33 -9.06 -0.28 12.58
CA LYS A 33 -7.61 -0.22 12.74
C LYS A 33 -7.07 1.09 12.20
N GLU A 34 -5.99 1.59 12.83
CA GLU A 34 -5.22 2.68 12.23
C GLU A 34 -4.54 2.18 10.96
N LYS A 35 -4.89 2.79 9.84
CA LYS A 35 -4.38 2.42 8.52
C LYS A 35 -3.21 3.32 8.15
N VAL A 36 -2.09 2.71 7.83
CA VAL A 36 -0.85 3.38 7.45
C VAL A 36 -0.55 3.10 5.98
N ILE A 37 -0.17 4.12 5.26
CA ILE A 37 0.22 4.02 3.85
C ILE A 37 1.42 4.94 3.59
N SER A 38 2.28 4.59 2.63
CA SER A 38 3.36 5.48 2.23
C SER A 38 2.92 6.43 1.11
N ASP A 39 3.62 7.54 0.96
CA ASP A 39 3.43 8.46 -0.16
C ASP A 39 3.65 7.75 -1.51
N LEU A 40 4.60 6.82 -1.61
CA LEU A 40 4.83 6.05 -2.83
C LEU A 40 3.63 5.18 -3.19
N MET A 41 2.98 4.55 -2.22
CA MET A 41 1.76 3.78 -2.43
C MET A 41 0.58 4.68 -2.81
N VAL A 42 0.50 5.88 -2.25
CA VAL A 42 -0.50 6.87 -2.64
C VAL A 42 -0.31 7.26 -4.11
N ILE A 43 0.92 7.59 -4.51
CA ILE A 43 1.24 7.96 -5.90
C ILE A 43 0.87 6.82 -6.86
N GLU A 44 1.26 5.60 -6.54
CA GLU A 44 0.95 4.42 -7.36
C GLU A 44 -0.57 4.22 -7.50
N SER A 45 -1.30 4.32 -6.40
CA SER A 45 -2.77 4.19 -6.39
C SER A 45 -3.44 5.26 -7.25
N ILE A 46 -3.08 6.52 -7.02
CA ILE A 46 -3.67 7.66 -7.73
C ILE A 46 -3.35 7.61 -9.21
N THR A 47 -2.13 7.27 -9.59
CA THR A 47 -1.74 7.12 -10.99
C THR A 47 -2.60 6.07 -11.69
N SER A 48 -2.73 4.90 -11.10
CA SER A 48 -3.50 3.79 -11.68
C SER A 48 -4.99 4.13 -11.81
N ILE A 49 -5.57 4.74 -10.79
CA ILE A 49 -6.99 5.14 -10.81
C ILE A 49 -7.22 6.25 -11.84
N GLY A 50 -6.33 7.23 -11.90
CA GLY A 50 -6.43 8.33 -12.86
C GLY A 50 -6.37 7.88 -14.31
N GLU A 51 -5.50 6.92 -14.61
CA GLU A 51 -5.37 6.35 -15.96
C GLU A 51 -6.64 5.61 -16.41
N ARG A 52 -7.37 5.00 -15.48
CA ARG A 52 -8.53 4.16 -15.79
C ARG A 52 -9.87 4.86 -15.61
N SER A 53 -9.96 5.79 -14.67
CA SER A 53 -11.23 6.43 -14.28
C SER A 53 -11.20 7.95 -14.33
N GLY A 54 -10.06 8.53 -14.73
CA GLY A 54 -9.91 9.97 -14.85
C GLY A 54 -9.44 10.67 -13.59
N GLY A 55 -9.00 11.92 -13.78
CA GLY A 55 -8.36 12.72 -12.72
C GLY A 55 -9.29 13.08 -11.58
N LYS A 56 -10.57 13.31 -11.84
CA LYS A 56 -11.54 13.66 -10.80
C LYS A 56 -11.69 12.54 -9.77
N GLU A 57 -11.86 11.31 -10.26
CA GLU A 57 -11.96 10.13 -9.39
C GLU A 57 -10.66 9.93 -8.60
N ALA A 58 -9.52 10.09 -9.26
CA ALA A 58 -8.22 9.98 -8.61
C ALA A 58 -8.07 10.98 -7.46
N ILE A 59 -8.47 12.24 -7.66
CA ILE A 59 -8.39 13.26 -6.61
C ILE A 59 -9.37 12.95 -5.46
N ASN A 60 -10.55 12.42 -5.75
CA ASN A 60 -11.48 11.98 -4.70
C ASN A 60 -10.84 10.91 -3.82
N VAL A 61 -10.12 9.96 -4.42
CA VAL A 61 -9.41 8.91 -3.68
C VAL A 61 -8.24 9.51 -2.89
N PHE A 62 -7.50 10.44 -3.49
CA PHE A 62 -6.43 11.15 -2.77
C PHE A 62 -6.96 11.78 -1.49
N ASN A 63 -8.06 12.52 -1.58
CA ASN A 63 -8.68 13.16 -0.42
C ASN A 63 -9.13 12.13 0.62
N TYR A 64 -9.71 11.02 0.18
CA TYR A 64 -10.10 9.93 1.08
C TYR A 64 -8.90 9.38 1.85
N LEU A 65 -7.79 9.13 1.16
CA LEU A 65 -6.57 8.63 1.80
C LEU A 65 -6.01 9.66 2.80
N GLN A 66 -5.97 10.93 2.40
CA GLN A 66 -5.51 12.02 3.25
C GLN A 66 -6.33 12.13 4.54
N ASP A 67 -7.65 11.97 4.44
CA ASP A 67 -8.56 12.16 5.56
C ASP A 67 -8.66 10.95 6.49
N ASN A 68 -8.36 9.73 6.00
CA ASN A 68 -8.63 8.50 6.72
C ASN A 68 -7.40 7.65 7.04
N PHE A 69 -6.24 7.96 6.46
CA PHE A 69 -5.02 7.17 6.62
C PHE A 69 -3.91 8.01 7.23
N THR A 70 -3.02 7.36 7.96
CA THR A 70 -1.73 7.95 8.33
C THR A 70 -0.78 7.77 7.15
N VAL A 71 -0.44 8.87 6.48
CA VAL A 71 0.44 8.85 5.33
C VAL A 71 1.87 9.13 5.77
N ILE A 72 2.77 8.19 5.51
CA ILE A 72 4.19 8.33 5.81
C ILE A 72 4.89 8.86 4.58
N SER A 73 5.55 10.01 4.73
CA SER A 73 6.35 10.61 3.67
C SER A 73 7.75 10.02 3.64
N THR A 74 8.24 9.70 2.45
CA THR A 74 9.61 9.23 2.23
C THR A 74 10.41 10.32 1.54
N ASP A 75 11.68 10.44 1.91
CA ASP A 75 12.61 11.34 1.25
C ASP A 75 13.76 10.55 0.60
N PHE A 76 14.68 11.23 -0.04
CA PHE A 76 15.79 10.57 -0.71
C PHE A 76 16.72 9.84 0.27
N GLU A 77 16.90 10.36 1.46
CA GLU A 77 17.68 9.70 2.51
C GLU A 77 17.05 8.38 2.93
N PHE A 78 15.73 8.35 3.04
CA PHE A 78 15.00 7.11 3.30
C PHE A 78 15.19 6.11 2.16
N LEU A 79 15.07 6.56 0.90
CA LEU A 79 15.28 5.69 -0.27
C LEU A 79 16.70 5.12 -0.31
N LYS A 80 17.69 5.91 0.09
CA LYS A 80 19.07 5.40 0.20
C LYS A 80 19.18 4.28 1.25
N SER A 81 18.43 4.39 2.33
CA SER A 81 18.48 3.41 3.43
C SER A 81 17.93 2.05 3.06
N ILE A 82 17.04 1.95 2.05
CA ILE A 82 16.40 0.68 1.68
C ILE A 82 17.17 -0.15 0.67
N LYS A 83 18.31 0.34 0.18
CA LYS A 83 19.07 -0.35 -0.89
C LYS A 83 19.43 -1.79 -0.53
N ARG A 84 19.88 -2.03 0.70
CA ARG A 84 20.23 -3.37 1.16
C ARG A 84 19.02 -4.30 1.12
N GLN A 85 17.88 -3.81 1.60
CA GLN A 85 16.65 -4.58 1.63
C GLN A 85 16.15 -4.90 0.21
N TYR A 86 16.28 -3.93 -0.70
CA TYR A 86 15.93 -4.13 -2.10
C TYR A 86 16.79 -5.22 -2.74
N LEU A 87 18.09 -5.20 -2.49
CA LEU A 87 19.02 -6.24 -2.98
C LEU A 87 18.71 -7.62 -2.38
N LYS A 88 18.31 -7.67 -1.13
CA LYS A 88 17.97 -8.94 -0.45
C LYS A 88 16.88 -9.71 -1.22
N TYR A 89 15.91 -9.01 -1.77
CA TYR A 89 14.82 -9.63 -2.54
C TYR A 89 15.05 -9.59 -4.06
N ASP A 90 16.23 -9.12 -4.47
CA ASP A 90 16.72 -9.16 -5.86
C ASP A 90 15.70 -8.66 -6.89
N GLY A 91 15.01 -7.56 -6.56
CA GLY A 91 14.04 -6.92 -7.45
C GLY A 91 12.68 -7.61 -7.53
N THR A 92 12.42 -8.67 -6.74
CA THR A 92 11.10 -9.31 -6.70
C THR A 92 10.07 -8.45 -5.97
N LEU A 93 10.54 -7.56 -5.08
CA LEU A 93 9.72 -6.48 -4.52
C LEU A 93 10.10 -5.18 -5.22
N SER A 94 9.10 -4.36 -5.57
CA SER A 94 9.34 -3.02 -6.11
C SER A 94 9.99 -2.12 -5.06
N ILE A 95 10.46 -0.95 -5.47
CA ILE A 95 10.96 0.06 -4.53
C ILE A 95 9.84 0.47 -3.56
N ALA A 96 8.62 0.68 -4.06
CA ALA A 96 7.48 1.01 -3.20
C ALA A 96 7.20 -0.09 -2.18
N ASP A 97 7.22 -1.36 -2.59
CA ASP A 97 7.03 -2.50 -1.70
C ASP A 97 8.13 -2.58 -0.65
N THR A 98 9.38 -2.34 -1.06
CA THR A 98 10.53 -2.36 -0.15
C THR A 98 10.43 -1.23 0.87
N THR A 99 10.00 -0.03 0.46
CA THR A 99 9.76 1.07 1.42
C THR A 99 8.65 0.73 2.40
N ALA A 100 7.59 0.06 1.94
CA ALA A 100 6.52 -0.40 2.82
C ALA A 100 7.04 -1.34 3.91
N VAL A 101 7.87 -2.31 3.53
CA VAL A 101 8.48 -3.26 4.47
C VAL A 101 9.34 -2.52 5.51
N GLU A 102 10.14 -1.55 5.08
CA GLU A 102 10.99 -0.78 5.99
C GLU A 102 10.16 0.09 6.94
N ILE A 103 9.11 0.75 6.45
CA ILE A 103 8.19 1.52 7.29
C ILE A 103 7.54 0.61 8.33
N MET A 104 7.05 -0.54 7.91
CA MET A 104 6.43 -1.52 8.81
C MET A 104 7.39 -1.93 9.92
N LYS A 105 8.63 -2.22 9.56
CA LYS A 105 9.67 -2.58 10.51
C LYS A 105 9.92 -1.45 11.53
N ASN A 106 10.06 -0.22 11.05
CA ASN A 106 10.33 0.94 11.90
C ASN A 106 9.17 1.26 12.85
N MET A 107 7.94 0.99 12.42
CA MET A 107 6.73 1.26 13.21
C MET A 107 6.22 0.02 13.95
N GLU A 108 6.93 -1.10 13.87
CA GLU A 108 6.53 -2.37 14.48
C GLU A 108 5.16 -2.85 14.00
N ILE A 109 4.85 -2.60 12.72
CA ILE A 109 3.63 -3.09 12.07
C ILE A 109 3.93 -4.46 11.47
N THR A 110 3.11 -5.47 11.81
CA THR A 110 3.31 -6.84 11.32
C THR A 110 2.33 -7.23 10.22
N GLN A 111 1.21 -6.52 10.09
CA GLN A 111 0.17 -6.85 9.11
C GLN A 111 0.15 -5.88 7.93
N ILE A 112 0.02 -6.42 6.74
CA ILE A 112 -0.20 -5.66 5.51
C ILE A 112 -1.47 -6.13 4.80
N ALA A 113 -2.35 -5.20 4.48
CA ALA A 113 -3.53 -5.49 3.64
C ALA A 113 -3.12 -5.35 2.17
N SER A 114 -3.01 -6.47 1.46
CA SER A 114 -2.49 -6.51 0.09
C SER A 114 -2.98 -7.75 -0.65
N PHE A 115 -3.23 -7.60 -1.95
CA PHE A 115 -3.49 -8.72 -2.84
C PHE A 115 -2.23 -9.23 -3.56
N ASP A 116 -1.07 -8.63 -3.27
CA ASP A 116 0.21 -9.03 -3.85
C ASP A 116 0.86 -10.12 -2.98
N SER A 117 0.91 -11.34 -3.51
CA SER A 117 1.50 -12.48 -2.81
C SER A 117 3.02 -12.37 -2.60
N ASP A 118 3.71 -11.42 -3.26
CA ASP A 118 5.13 -11.21 -3.05
C ASP A 118 5.46 -10.82 -1.60
N PHE A 119 4.52 -10.21 -0.88
CA PHE A 119 4.71 -9.92 0.54
C PHE A 119 4.78 -11.18 1.42
N ASP A 120 4.31 -12.32 0.94
CA ASP A 120 4.43 -13.60 1.67
C ASP A 120 5.89 -14.05 1.82
N LYS A 121 6.80 -13.52 0.99
CA LYS A 121 8.24 -13.81 1.03
C LYS A 121 8.95 -13.06 2.17
N VAL A 122 8.29 -12.06 2.76
CA VAL A 122 8.92 -11.17 3.74
C VAL A 122 8.75 -11.75 5.14
N GLU A 123 9.87 -12.05 5.79
CA GLU A 123 9.86 -12.53 7.17
C GLU A 123 9.29 -11.47 8.11
N GLY A 124 8.42 -11.88 9.01
CA GLY A 124 7.79 -11.00 10.00
C GLY A 124 6.60 -10.20 9.48
N VAL A 125 6.22 -10.37 8.21
CA VAL A 125 5.06 -9.72 7.62
C VAL A 125 3.95 -10.75 7.39
N VAL A 126 2.76 -10.44 7.86
CA VAL A 126 1.54 -11.25 7.66
C VAL A 126 0.63 -10.50 6.71
N ARG A 127 0.37 -11.10 5.56
CA ARG A 127 -0.52 -10.52 4.55
C ARG A 127 -1.98 -10.85 4.87
N VAL A 128 -2.81 -9.82 4.88
CA VAL A 128 -4.26 -9.92 5.05
C VAL A 128 -4.93 -9.60 3.71
N TYR A 129 -5.86 -10.48 3.27
CA TYR A 129 -6.48 -10.32 1.95
C TYR A 129 -7.82 -11.03 1.85
#